data_b792198660fe54910e7a08d6e86d7b39
#
_entry.id   b792198660fe54910e7a08d6e86d7b39
#
_cell.length_a   1.000
_cell.length_b   1.000
_cell.length_c   1.000
_cell.angle_alpha   90.00
_cell.angle_beta   90.00
_cell.angle_gamma   90.00
#
_symmetry.space_group_name_H-M   'P 1'
#
loop_
_entity.id
_entity.type
_entity.pdbx_description
1 polymer ?
#
loop_
_entity_poly.entity_id
_entity_poly.type
_entity_poly.pdbx_seq_one_letter_code
_entity_poly.pdbx_strand_id
1 'polypeptide(L)'
;VRLFGFSFNLRKHTPESPLNLQFVIDAFASKDSIKKEKNIDLRFNSIMIRRGNFSYNVDSEKETPGKFNAKHIDIKNLSAKISLKAFNKDSVNAHIKKMSFDEASGFSLNKLSLNVVGNRDSAFVQDFEVRLPQTNLKIGRARIDLSEIDSLPALLNNAPIDLNITPSQICLKDLSPFVPAFKNFADTIELSAEANGYINNFNLKRLTLKYSDKMLFIGQMELKNITYPEETYLLGKVNKMYIT
;
A
#
# COMPACT_ATOMS: atom_id res chain seq x y z
N VAL A 1 13.21 19.73 0.31
CA VAL A 1 12.58 20.04 -0.98
C VAL A 1 11.11 20.33 -0.77
N ARG A 2 10.59 21.35 -1.48
CA ARG A 2 9.16 21.72 -1.45
C ARG A 2 8.66 21.81 -2.89
N LEU A 3 7.61 21.07 -3.20
CA LEU A 3 6.97 21.05 -4.52
C LEU A 3 5.50 21.48 -4.36
N PHE A 4 5.08 22.48 -5.14
CA PHE A 4 3.74 23.01 -5.07
C PHE A 4 3.11 23.07 -6.47
N GLY A 5 1.88 22.56 -6.62
CA GLY A 5 1.08 22.71 -7.83
C GLY A 5 1.72 22.15 -9.09
N PHE A 6 2.53 21.08 -8.98
CA PHE A 6 3.18 20.47 -10.14
C PHE A 6 2.28 19.41 -10.77
N SER A 7 2.54 19.16 -12.06
CA SER A 7 1.98 18.01 -12.78
C SER A 7 3.11 17.19 -13.36
N PHE A 8 3.08 15.88 -13.14
CA PHE A 8 4.06 14.94 -13.65
C PHE A 8 3.34 13.86 -14.45
N ASN A 9 3.61 13.81 -15.76
CA ASN A 9 2.91 12.92 -16.68
C ASN A 9 3.87 11.89 -17.26
N LEU A 10 3.66 10.63 -16.92
CA LEU A 10 4.32 9.50 -17.54
C LEU A 10 3.42 8.90 -18.62
N ARG A 11 4.00 8.57 -19.76
CA ARG A 11 3.28 8.01 -20.89
C ARG A 11 4.12 6.95 -21.60
N LYS A 12 3.48 5.87 -21.96
CA LYS A 12 3.98 4.85 -22.88
C LYS A 12 3.04 4.75 -24.06
N HIS A 13 3.57 4.42 -25.22
CA HIS A 13 2.73 4.13 -26.38
C HIS A 13 2.12 2.72 -26.29
N THR A 14 2.95 1.72 -25.97
CA THR A 14 2.55 0.34 -25.64
C THR A 14 3.19 -0.10 -24.33
N PRO A 15 2.78 -1.20 -23.70
CA PRO A 15 3.41 -1.69 -22.46
C PRO A 15 4.93 -1.87 -22.58
N GLU A 16 5.42 -2.27 -23.75
CA GLU A 16 6.84 -2.52 -24.05
C GLU A 16 7.61 -1.26 -24.46
N SER A 17 6.90 -0.20 -24.87
CA SER A 17 7.52 1.05 -25.29
C SER A 17 8.25 1.74 -24.14
N PRO A 18 9.31 2.51 -24.43
CA PRO A 18 9.96 3.34 -23.42
C PRO A 18 8.99 4.41 -22.89
N LEU A 19 9.28 4.90 -21.69
CA LEU A 19 8.58 6.06 -21.13
C LEU A 19 8.92 7.33 -21.93
N ASN A 20 7.97 8.27 -22.01
CA ASN A 20 8.20 9.60 -22.61
C ASN A 20 9.37 10.37 -21.97
N LEU A 21 9.78 10.03 -20.75
CA LEU A 21 10.93 10.60 -20.03
C LEU A 21 12.15 9.66 -20.01
N GLN A 22 12.19 8.62 -20.85
CA GLN A 22 13.30 7.66 -20.88
C GLN A 22 14.64 8.35 -21.11
N PHE A 23 14.68 9.38 -21.97
CA PHE A 23 15.91 10.16 -22.23
C PHE A 23 16.48 10.82 -20.96
N VAL A 24 15.61 11.23 -20.01
CA VAL A 24 16.04 11.77 -18.71
C VAL A 24 16.65 10.66 -17.86
N ILE A 25 16.00 9.50 -17.81
CA ILE A 25 16.49 8.33 -17.09
C ILE A 25 17.86 7.91 -17.66
N ASP A 26 17.97 7.84 -18.98
CA ASP A 26 19.19 7.47 -19.70
C ASP A 26 20.32 8.48 -19.51
N ALA A 27 20.00 9.77 -19.41
CA ALA A 27 20.97 10.82 -19.11
C ALA A 27 21.59 10.69 -17.70
N PHE A 28 20.85 10.14 -16.75
CA PHE A 28 21.35 9.83 -15.40
C PHE A 28 21.94 8.44 -15.28
N ALA A 29 21.71 7.56 -16.28
CA ALA A 29 22.38 6.26 -16.36
C ALA A 29 23.82 6.50 -16.83
N SER A 30 24.82 6.28 -15.97
CA SER A 30 26.22 6.45 -16.36
C SER A 30 26.59 5.47 -17.49
N LYS A 31 27.31 5.96 -18.51
CA LYS A 31 27.81 5.18 -19.66
C LYS A 31 28.97 4.23 -19.31
N ASP A 32 29.36 4.13 -18.06
CA ASP A 32 30.45 3.24 -17.65
C ASP A 32 30.01 1.79 -17.66
N SER A 33 30.55 1.07 -18.64
CA SER A 33 30.29 -0.35 -18.96
C SER A 33 30.86 -1.35 -17.91
N ILE A 34 31.26 -0.90 -16.75
CA ILE A 34 31.65 -1.77 -15.64
C ILE A 34 30.45 -1.91 -14.73
N LYS A 35 29.89 -3.13 -14.63
CA LYS A 35 28.86 -3.53 -13.65
C LYS A 35 29.42 -3.39 -12.22
N LYS A 36 29.66 -2.20 -11.74
CA LYS A 36 29.73 -1.91 -10.31
C LYS A 36 28.30 -1.86 -9.81
N GLU A 37 27.96 -2.70 -8.86
CA GLU A 37 26.72 -2.55 -8.10
C GLU A 37 26.61 -1.09 -7.66
N LYS A 38 25.68 -0.34 -8.24
CA LYS A 38 25.46 1.06 -7.84
C LYS A 38 24.86 1.03 -6.45
N ASN A 39 25.66 1.29 -5.44
CA ASN A 39 25.17 1.56 -4.10
C ASN A 39 24.40 2.88 -4.13
N ILE A 40 23.10 2.79 -4.27
CA ILE A 40 22.21 3.94 -4.13
C ILE A 40 22.12 4.25 -2.64
N ASP A 41 22.55 5.44 -2.25
CA ASP A 41 22.36 5.97 -0.89
C ASP A 41 21.53 7.26 -1.01
N LEU A 42 20.23 7.15 -0.76
CA LEU A 42 19.31 8.28 -0.82
C LEU A 42 19.01 8.78 0.58
N ARG A 43 19.23 10.06 0.80
CA ARG A 43 18.92 10.74 2.06
C ARG A 43 18.32 12.12 1.81
N PHE A 44 17.21 12.38 2.47
CA PHE A 44 16.62 13.73 2.50
C PHE A 44 15.86 13.97 3.80
N ASN A 45 16.09 15.13 4.40
CA ASN A 45 15.45 15.47 5.67
C ASN A 45 13.94 15.69 5.55
N SER A 46 13.49 16.27 4.42
CA SER A 46 12.07 16.49 4.19
C SER A 46 11.78 16.77 2.71
N ILE A 47 10.85 16.03 2.15
CA ILE A 47 10.15 16.37 0.93
C ILE A 47 8.72 16.74 1.32
N MET A 48 8.29 17.91 0.90
CA MET A 48 6.92 18.39 1.04
C MET A 48 6.31 18.57 -0.33
N ILE A 49 5.21 17.88 -0.58
CA ILE A 49 4.41 17.96 -1.79
C ILE A 49 3.06 18.55 -1.40
N ARG A 50 2.56 19.51 -2.18
CA ARG A 50 1.22 20.07 -2.03
C ARG A 50 0.57 20.28 -3.38
N ARG A 51 -0.66 19.76 -3.55
CA ARG A 51 -1.48 19.89 -4.77
C ARG A 51 -0.72 19.44 -6.03
N GLY A 52 0.01 18.33 -5.93
CA GLY A 52 0.65 17.71 -7.08
C GLY A 52 -0.36 16.88 -7.86
N ASN A 53 -0.16 16.77 -9.17
CA ASN A 53 -0.87 15.81 -10.01
C ASN A 53 0.15 14.85 -10.61
N PHE A 54 -0.23 13.59 -10.71
CA PHE A 54 0.58 12.55 -11.33
C PHE A 54 -0.31 11.71 -12.23
N SER A 55 0.12 11.48 -13.46
CA SER A 55 -0.54 10.54 -14.34
C SER A 55 0.44 9.55 -14.96
N TYR A 56 -0.06 8.34 -15.18
CA TYR A 56 0.62 7.31 -15.96
C TYR A 56 -0.38 6.70 -16.94
N ASN A 57 -0.06 6.71 -18.22
CA ASN A 57 -0.93 6.22 -19.28
C ASN A 57 -0.17 5.34 -20.27
N VAL A 58 -0.81 4.26 -20.70
CA VAL A 58 -0.38 3.39 -21.80
C VAL A 58 -1.41 3.51 -22.92
N ASP A 59 -1.05 4.21 -24.02
CA ASP A 59 -1.98 4.65 -25.08
C ASP A 59 -2.71 3.52 -25.78
N SER A 60 -2.06 2.36 -25.93
CA SER A 60 -2.65 1.18 -26.57
C SER A 60 -3.65 0.43 -25.71
N GLU A 61 -3.71 0.70 -24.42
CA GLU A 61 -4.57 0.03 -23.46
C GLU A 61 -5.91 0.78 -23.28
N LYS A 62 -6.96 0.04 -22.97
CA LYS A 62 -8.28 0.64 -22.74
C LYS A 62 -8.42 1.19 -21.33
N GLU A 63 -8.99 2.38 -21.23
CA GLU A 63 -9.42 2.94 -19.96
C GLU A 63 -10.59 2.14 -19.37
N THR A 64 -10.65 2.09 -18.04
CA THR A 64 -11.73 1.41 -17.29
C THR A 64 -12.35 2.39 -16.29
N PRO A 65 -13.28 3.29 -16.73
CA PRO A 65 -13.89 4.29 -15.86
C PRO A 65 -14.52 3.68 -14.61
N GLY A 66 -14.26 4.29 -13.46
CA GLY A 66 -14.81 3.83 -12.17
C GLY A 66 -14.20 2.55 -11.60
N LYS A 67 -13.12 2.04 -12.23
CA LYS A 67 -12.33 0.92 -11.74
C LYS A 67 -10.84 1.27 -11.83
N PHE A 68 -10.07 0.91 -10.81
CA PHE A 68 -8.63 1.10 -10.83
C PHE A 68 -7.98 0.35 -12.00
N ASN A 69 -7.12 1.05 -12.73
CA ASN A 69 -6.41 0.50 -13.87
C ASN A 69 -4.93 0.88 -13.79
N ALA A 70 -4.07 -0.09 -13.54
CA ALA A 70 -2.63 0.12 -13.43
C ALA A 70 -1.97 0.62 -14.74
N LYS A 71 -2.69 0.58 -15.88
CA LYS A 71 -2.24 1.14 -17.17
C LYS A 71 -2.68 2.60 -17.37
N HIS A 72 -3.64 3.05 -16.56
CA HIS A 72 -4.19 4.40 -16.59
C HIS A 72 -4.39 4.90 -15.16
N ILE A 73 -3.38 5.53 -14.60
CA ILE A 73 -3.40 6.10 -13.24
C ILE A 73 -3.48 7.63 -13.39
N ASP A 74 -4.47 8.26 -12.73
CA ASP A 74 -4.60 9.72 -12.67
C ASP A 74 -4.82 10.15 -11.23
N ILE A 75 -3.73 10.59 -10.59
CA ILE A 75 -3.70 11.07 -9.20
C ILE A 75 -3.79 12.59 -9.19
N LYS A 76 -4.74 13.12 -8.42
CA LYS A 76 -4.96 14.55 -8.20
C LYS A 76 -4.79 14.90 -6.72
N ASN A 77 -4.55 16.18 -6.45
CA ASN A 77 -4.44 16.73 -5.11
C ASN A 77 -3.37 16.04 -4.23
N LEU A 78 -2.37 15.40 -4.85
CA LEU A 78 -1.30 14.72 -4.12
C LEU A 78 -0.64 15.68 -3.14
N SER A 79 -0.72 15.34 -1.88
CA SER A 79 -0.06 16.06 -0.80
C SER A 79 0.70 15.06 0.07
N ALA A 80 1.99 15.31 0.32
CA ALA A 80 2.81 14.42 1.11
C ALA A 80 3.86 15.19 1.93
N LYS A 81 4.20 14.65 3.10
CA LYS A 81 5.36 15.05 3.87
C LYS A 81 6.14 13.81 4.25
N ILE A 82 7.32 13.66 3.65
CA ILE A 82 8.15 12.46 3.72
C ILE A 82 9.56 12.86 4.15
N SER A 83 10.18 12.09 5.01
CA SER A 83 11.61 12.14 5.29
C SER A 83 12.25 10.77 5.08
N LEU A 84 13.48 10.74 4.59
CA LEU A 84 14.25 9.56 4.32
C LEU A 84 15.64 9.75 4.91
N LYS A 85 15.86 9.20 6.10
CA LYS A 85 17.14 9.34 6.81
C LYS A 85 18.19 8.37 6.29
N ALA A 86 17.74 7.20 5.81
CA ALA A 86 18.57 6.20 5.15
C ALA A 86 17.73 5.42 4.15
N PHE A 87 18.27 5.18 2.97
CA PHE A 87 17.76 4.23 1.99
C PHE A 87 18.93 3.76 1.14
N ASN A 88 19.48 2.61 1.51
CA ASN A 88 20.55 1.94 0.80
C ASN A 88 20.37 0.42 0.94
N LYS A 89 21.27 -0.35 0.37
CA LYS A 89 21.19 -1.81 0.40
C LYS A 89 21.24 -2.44 1.81
N ASP A 90 21.73 -1.69 2.80
CA ASP A 90 21.94 -2.20 4.16
C ASP A 90 20.93 -1.65 5.17
N SER A 91 20.22 -0.56 4.82
CA SER A 91 19.31 0.07 5.78
C SER A 91 18.22 0.89 5.10
N VAL A 92 17.06 0.93 5.76
CA VAL A 92 15.96 1.83 5.46
C VAL A 92 15.56 2.58 6.75
N ASN A 93 15.38 3.90 6.65
CA ASN A 93 14.79 4.72 7.70
C ASN A 93 13.97 5.81 7.02
N ALA A 94 12.68 5.54 6.90
CA ALA A 94 11.72 6.37 6.18
C ALA A 94 10.53 6.72 7.08
N HIS A 95 10.09 7.96 7.01
CA HIS A 95 8.93 8.44 7.74
C HIS A 95 8.00 9.19 6.79
N ILE A 96 6.79 8.67 6.62
CA ILE A 96 5.68 9.36 5.97
C ILE A 96 4.81 9.95 7.07
N LYS A 97 4.94 11.26 7.29
CA LYS A 97 4.12 11.96 8.28
C LYS A 97 2.67 12.06 7.84
N LYS A 98 2.45 12.30 6.56
CA LYS A 98 1.15 12.33 5.91
C LYS A 98 1.33 12.21 4.40
N MET A 99 0.45 11.42 3.77
CA MET A 99 0.23 11.40 2.34
C MET A 99 -1.28 11.34 2.09
N SER A 100 -1.77 12.06 1.09
CA SER A 100 -3.17 12.04 0.68
C SER A 100 -3.28 12.36 -0.81
N PHE A 101 -4.26 11.78 -1.50
CA PHE A 101 -4.54 12.02 -2.91
C PHE A 101 -5.92 11.49 -3.29
N ASP A 102 -6.41 11.91 -4.44
CA ASP A 102 -7.60 11.37 -5.13
C ASP A 102 -7.15 10.70 -6.43
N GLU A 103 -7.75 9.57 -6.78
CA GLU A 103 -7.47 8.81 -7.99
C GLU A 103 -8.74 8.72 -8.86
N ALA A 104 -8.59 8.80 -10.18
CA ALA A 104 -9.70 8.93 -11.14
C ALA A 104 -10.71 7.77 -11.12
N SER A 105 -10.33 6.58 -10.62
CA SER A 105 -11.26 5.46 -10.40
C SER A 105 -12.30 5.71 -9.29
N GLY A 106 -12.13 6.79 -8.52
CA GLY A 106 -12.92 7.10 -7.33
C GLY A 106 -12.27 6.66 -6.01
N PHE A 107 -11.04 6.14 -6.04
CA PHE A 107 -10.29 5.87 -4.83
C PHE A 107 -9.75 7.17 -4.24
N SER A 108 -9.97 7.40 -2.94
CA SER A 108 -9.45 8.56 -2.21
C SER A 108 -8.66 8.11 -0.99
N LEU A 109 -7.41 8.52 -0.92
CA LEU A 109 -6.57 8.36 0.26
C LEU A 109 -6.55 9.68 1.05
N ASN A 110 -7.28 9.72 2.17
CA ASN A 110 -7.34 10.90 3.04
C ASN A 110 -6.09 11.07 3.91
N LYS A 111 -5.48 9.94 4.31
CA LYS A 111 -4.23 9.90 5.05
C LYS A 111 -3.54 8.56 4.90
N LEU A 112 -2.25 8.60 4.65
CA LEU A 112 -1.31 7.53 4.97
C LEU A 112 -0.22 8.11 5.87
N SER A 113 0.05 7.48 6.99
CA SER A 113 1.24 7.74 7.81
C SER A 113 1.90 6.43 8.20
N LEU A 114 3.22 6.43 8.29
CA LEU A 114 4.01 5.28 8.76
C LEU A 114 5.44 5.70 9.08
N ASN A 115 6.08 4.94 9.95
CA ASN A 115 7.49 5.01 10.23
C ASN A 115 8.11 3.64 9.97
N VAL A 116 9.12 3.59 9.10
CA VAL A 116 9.81 2.34 8.73
C VAL A 116 11.27 2.46 9.12
N VAL A 117 11.75 1.51 9.90
CA VAL A 117 13.17 1.35 10.22
C VAL A 117 13.55 -0.11 9.99
N GLY A 118 14.61 -0.32 9.24
CA GLY A 118 15.03 -1.69 8.91
C GLY A 118 16.48 -1.77 8.44
N ASN A 119 16.91 -3.01 8.27
CA ASN A 119 18.18 -3.41 7.70
C ASN A 119 17.95 -4.46 6.61
N ARG A 120 18.98 -5.21 6.20
CA ARG A 120 18.88 -6.28 5.19
C ARG A 120 17.95 -7.41 5.62
N ASP A 121 17.90 -7.70 6.92
CA ASP A 121 17.26 -8.90 7.43
C ASP A 121 15.83 -8.64 7.89
N SER A 122 15.52 -7.41 8.31
CA SER A 122 14.19 -7.08 8.83
C SER A 122 13.84 -5.61 8.72
N ALA A 123 12.54 -5.33 8.57
CA ALA A 123 11.96 -4.01 8.69
C ALA A 123 10.89 -3.98 9.79
N PHE A 124 10.87 -2.88 10.52
CA PHE A 124 9.84 -2.56 11.51
C PHE A 124 9.02 -1.39 10.99
N VAL A 125 7.70 -1.56 10.98
CA VAL A 125 6.73 -0.52 10.67
C VAL A 125 6.01 -0.14 11.94
N GLN A 126 5.94 1.15 12.22
CA GLN A 126 5.26 1.73 13.38
C GLN A 126 4.38 2.88 12.93
N ASP A 127 3.40 3.25 13.74
CA ASP A 127 2.50 4.37 13.51
C ASP A 127 1.81 4.33 12.13
N PHE A 128 1.58 3.10 11.63
CA PHE A 128 0.89 2.92 10.37
C PHE A 128 -0.59 3.26 10.53
N GLU A 129 -1.04 4.22 9.74
CA GLU A 129 -2.45 4.58 9.68
C GLU A 129 -2.84 4.88 8.23
N VAL A 130 -3.90 4.22 7.77
CA VAL A 130 -4.57 4.51 6.50
C VAL A 130 -5.97 5.02 6.79
N ARG A 131 -6.30 6.19 6.27
CA ARG A 131 -7.67 6.73 6.26
C ARG A 131 -8.15 6.89 4.84
N LEU A 132 -9.25 6.22 4.54
CA LEU A 132 -10.06 6.41 3.34
C LEU A 132 -11.35 7.16 3.75
N PRO A 133 -12.30 7.42 2.85
CA PRO A 133 -13.52 8.16 3.21
C PRO A 133 -14.27 7.63 4.44
N GLN A 134 -14.37 6.31 4.61
CA GLN A 134 -15.07 5.66 5.72
C GLN A 134 -14.20 4.64 6.48
N THR A 135 -12.99 4.36 6.01
CA THR A 135 -12.04 3.42 6.61
C THR A 135 -10.98 4.17 7.43
N ASN A 136 -10.66 3.63 8.61
CA ASN A 136 -9.54 4.06 9.43
C ASN A 136 -8.82 2.81 9.96
N LEU A 137 -7.84 2.32 9.21
CA LEU A 137 -7.02 1.17 9.57
C LEU A 137 -5.75 1.61 10.28
N LYS A 138 -5.47 1.01 11.43
CA LYS A 138 -4.29 1.28 12.24
C LYS A 138 -3.54 0.00 12.55
N ILE A 139 -2.23 0.01 12.30
CA ILE A 139 -1.32 -1.05 12.72
C ILE A 139 -0.36 -0.43 13.73
N GLY A 140 -0.41 -0.89 14.97
CA GLY A 140 0.43 -0.36 16.05
C GLY A 140 1.90 -0.70 15.79
N ARG A 141 2.18 -1.95 15.42
CA ARG A 141 3.52 -2.45 15.10
C ARG A 141 3.42 -3.57 14.08
N ALA A 142 4.32 -3.56 13.10
CA ALA A 142 4.57 -4.69 12.23
C ALA A 142 6.07 -4.97 12.12
N ARG A 143 6.44 -6.25 12.03
CA ARG A 143 7.78 -6.71 11.69
C ARG A 143 7.68 -7.51 10.40
N ILE A 144 8.58 -7.24 9.47
CA ILE A 144 8.71 -7.94 8.20
C ILE A 144 10.11 -8.55 8.16
N ASP A 145 10.20 -9.83 7.89
CA ASP A 145 11.48 -10.50 7.62
C ASP A 145 11.85 -10.30 6.14
N LEU A 146 13.04 -9.81 5.90
CA LEU A 146 13.55 -9.48 4.56
C LEU A 146 14.75 -10.32 4.15
N SER A 147 15.17 -11.29 4.98
CA SER A 147 16.43 -12.04 4.83
C SER A 147 16.55 -12.78 3.49
N GLU A 148 15.43 -13.18 2.88
CA GLU A 148 15.38 -13.91 1.60
C GLU A 148 14.61 -13.14 0.51
N ILE A 149 14.46 -11.81 0.66
CA ILE A 149 13.64 -10.99 -0.22
C ILE A 149 14.53 -10.19 -1.18
N ASP A 150 14.40 -10.47 -2.47
CA ASP A 150 15.15 -9.82 -3.55
C ASP A 150 14.29 -9.00 -4.50
N SER A 151 12.96 -9.12 -4.42
CA SER A 151 12.03 -8.51 -5.36
C SER A 151 10.69 -8.15 -4.71
N LEU A 152 9.94 -7.25 -5.36
CA LEU A 152 8.59 -6.91 -4.90
C LEU A 152 7.62 -8.11 -4.90
N PRO A 153 7.58 -8.99 -5.91
CA PRO A 153 6.79 -10.22 -5.84
C PRO A 153 7.19 -11.13 -4.67
N ALA A 154 8.49 -11.27 -4.39
CA ALA A 154 8.97 -12.02 -3.23
C ALA A 154 8.51 -11.39 -1.92
N LEU A 155 8.56 -10.05 -1.79
CA LEU A 155 8.05 -9.33 -0.63
C LEU A 155 6.56 -9.64 -0.37
N LEU A 156 5.73 -9.66 -1.40
CA LEU A 156 4.29 -9.89 -1.26
C LEU A 156 3.95 -11.34 -0.90
N ASN A 157 4.71 -12.31 -1.41
CA ASN A 157 4.38 -13.73 -1.30
C ASN A 157 5.20 -14.46 -0.24
N ASN A 158 6.45 -14.05 0.00
CA ASN A 158 7.42 -14.83 0.76
C ASN A 158 7.95 -14.13 2.01
N ALA A 159 7.73 -12.81 2.18
CA ALA A 159 8.20 -12.11 3.37
C ALA A 159 7.33 -12.45 4.59
N PRO A 160 7.88 -13.12 5.61
CA PRO A 160 7.16 -13.32 6.86
C PRO A 160 6.86 -12.00 7.53
N ILE A 161 5.62 -11.85 8.00
CA ILE A 161 5.15 -10.64 8.65
C ILE A 161 4.41 -10.98 9.94
N ASP A 162 4.71 -10.22 11.00
CA ASP A 162 3.96 -10.18 12.25
C ASP A 162 3.45 -8.77 12.47
N LEU A 163 2.16 -8.62 12.70
CA LEU A 163 1.56 -7.31 12.93
C LEU A 163 0.43 -7.34 13.96
N ASN A 164 0.18 -6.18 14.55
CA ASN A 164 -0.92 -5.95 15.47
C ASN A 164 -1.85 -4.88 14.88
N ILE A 165 -3.04 -5.29 14.47
CA ILE A 165 -4.13 -4.40 14.06
C ILE A 165 -4.79 -3.90 15.33
N THR A 166 -4.54 -2.64 15.68
CA THR A 166 -5.23 -1.96 16.78
C THR A 166 -6.68 -1.66 16.39
N PRO A 167 -7.57 -1.31 17.32
CA PRO A 167 -8.97 -1.02 16.99
C PRO A 167 -9.09 -0.10 15.78
N SER A 168 -9.67 -0.63 14.73
CA SER A 168 -9.76 -0.07 13.39
C SER A 168 -11.19 -0.17 12.88
N GLN A 169 -11.54 0.70 11.93
CA GLN A 169 -12.83 0.70 11.27
C GLN A 169 -12.60 0.51 9.76
N ILE A 170 -13.29 -0.42 9.15
CA ILE A 170 -13.16 -0.74 7.73
C ILE A 170 -14.52 -0.65 7.06
N CYS A 171 -14.58 0.04 5.92
CA CYS A 171 -15.71 0.06 5.00
C CYS A 171 -15.28 -0.53 3.66
N LEU A 172 -15.85 -1.67 3.28
CA LEU A 172 -15.47 -2.36 2.05
C LEU A 172 -15.76 -1.52 0.80
N LYS A 173 -16.77 -0.65 0.83
CA LYS A 173 -17.10 0.27 -0.26
C LYS A 173 -15.92 1.17 -0.66
N ASP A 174 -15.07 1.56 0.26
CA ASP A 174 -13.89 2.37 -0.03
C ASP A 174 -12.90 1.65 -0.96
N LEU A 175 -12.96 0.31 -1.01
CA LEU A 175 -12.12 -0.54 -1.87
C LEU A 175 -12.83 -0.92 -3.18
N SER A 176 -14.04 -0.42 -3.44
CA SER A 176 -14.81 -0.76 -4.64
C SER A 176 -14.14 -0.42 -5.97
N PRO A 177 -13.24 0.59 -6.09
CA PRO A 177 -12.47 0.78 -7.31
C PRO A 177 -11.56 -0.40 -7.68
N PHE A 178 -11.08 -1.14 -6.67
CA PHE A 178 -10.25 -2.35 -6.86
C PHE A 178 -11.10 -3.61 -6.98
N VAL A 179 -12.17 -3.70 -6.18
CA VAL A 179 -13.07 -4.85 -6.10
C VAL A 179 -14.51 -4.37 -6.30
N PRO A 180 -15.02 -4.32 -7.55
CA PRO A 180 -16.35 -3.75 -7.86
C PRO A 180 -17.50 -4.37 -7.07
N ALA A 181 -17.38 -5.64 -6.65
CA ALA A 181 -18.37 -6.33 -5.81
C ALA A 181 -18.61 -5.61 -4.46
N PHE A 182 -17.64 -4.82 -3.97
CA PHE A 182 -17.76 -4.10 -2.70
C PHE A 182 -18.59 -2.81 -2.77
N LYS A 183 -19.04 -2.39 -3.95
CA LYS A 183 -19.77 -1.14 -4.15
C LYS A 183 -20.99 -0.98 -3.24
N ASN A 184 -21.68 -2.07 -2.93
CA ASN A 184 -22.89 -2.08 -2.12
C ASN A 184 -22.65 -2.32 -0.62
N PHE A 185 -21.38 -2.54 -0.20
CA PHE A 185 -21.03 -2.79 1.20
C PHE A 185 -20.60 -1.48 1.87
N ALA A 186 -21.57 -0.61 2.14
CA ALA A 186 -21.36 0.74 2.67
C ALA A 186 -21.24 0.79 4.19
N ASP A 187 -21.58 -0.28 4.87
CA ASP A 187 -21.50 -0.36 6.32
C ASP A 187 -20.05 -0.56 6.79
N THR A 188 -19.79 -0.09 8.00
CA THR A 188 -18.46 -0.19 8.60
C THR A 188 -18.37 -1.36 9.57
N ILE A 189 -17.19 -1.99 9.57
CA ILE A 189 -16.85 -3.09 10.47
C ILE A 189 -15.73 -2.62 11.38
N GLU A 190 -15.90 -2.75 12.69
CA GLU A 190 -14.81 -2.58 13.64
C GLU A 190 -13.96 -3.86 13.65
N LEU A 191 -12.65 -3.69 13.59
CA LEU A 191 -11.67 -4.78 13.50
C LEU A 191 -10.53 -4.56 14.49
N SER A 192 -10.16 -5.60 15.21
CA SER A 192 -8.85 -5.73 15.86
C SER A 192 -8.34 -7.15 15.75
N ALA A 193 -7.04 -7.33 15.57
CA ALA A 193 -6.44 -8.66 15.45
C ALA A 193 -4.93 -8.61 15.67
N GLU A 194 -4.36 -9.75 16.05
CA GLU A 194 -2.97 -10.06 15.79
C GLU A 194 -2.90 -10.89 14.51
N ALA A 195 -1.98 -10.54 13.61
CA ALA A 195 -1.81 -11.23 12.36
C ALA A 195 -0.37 -11.69 12.18
N ASN A 196 -0.19 -12.89 11.65
CA ASN A 196 1.10 -13.39 11.24
C ASN A 196 0.96 -14.22 9.95
N GLY A 197 2.04 -14.36 9.22
CA GLY A 197 2.08 -15.07 7.94
C GLY A 197 2.84 -14.30 6.89
N TYR A 198 2.27 -14.20 5.71
CA TYR A 198 2.82 -13.46 4.55
C TYR A 198 1.82 -12.39 4.13
N ILE A 199 2.26 -11.38 3.39
CA ILE A 199 1.37 -10.29 2.94
C ILE A 199 0.16 -10.83 2.17
N ASN A 200 0.35 -11.86 1.37
CA ASN A 200 -0.74 -12.51 0.59
C ASN A 200 -1.51 -13.58 1.39
N ASN A 201 -0.98 -14.08 2.50
CA ASN A 201 -1.55 -15.20 3.27
C ASN A 201 -1.41 -14.94 4.76
N PHE A 202 -2.48 -14.48 5.41
CA PHE A 202 -2.49 -14.13 6.83
C PHE A 202 -3.23 -15.14 7.68
N ASN A 203 -2.69 -15.37 8.87
CA ASN A 203 -3.40 -15.94 10.00
C ASN A 203 -3.77 -14.82 10.98
N LEU A 204 -5.04 -14.46 11.05
CA LEU A 204 -5.57 -13.54 12.04
C LEU A 204 -5.84 -14.28 13.34
N LYS A 205 -5.05 -14.01 14.35
CA LYS A 205 -5.24 -14.50 15.74
C LYS A 205 -5.94 -13.43 16.55
N ARG A 206 -6.62 -13.84 17.63
CA ARG A 206 -7.35 -12.90 18.51
C ARG A 206 -8.20 -11.90 17.74
N LEU A 207 -8.82 -12.38 16.66
CA LEU A 207 -9.66 -11.56 15.79
C LEU A 207 -10.94 -11.17 16.51
N THR A 208 -11.23 -9.89 16.55
CA THR A 208 -12.54 -9.34 16.91
C THR A 208 -13.07 -8.56 15.73
N LEU A 209 -14.24 -8.96 15.24
CA LEU A 209 -15.01 -8.23 14.25
C LEU A 209 -16.34 -7.83 14.88
N LYS A 210 -16.69 -6.55 14.79
CA LYS A 210 -17.98 -6.04 15.25
C LYS A 210 -18.63 -5.25 14.12
N TYR A 211 -19.88 -5.58 13.83
CA TYR A 211 -20.70 -4.89 12.85
C TYR A 211 -21.91 -4.29 13.57
N SER A 212 -21.84 -3.00 13.89
CA SER A 212 -22.85 -2.34 14.72
C SER A 212 -23.13 -3.15 15.98
N ASP A 213 -24.38 -3.14 16.47
CA ASP A 213 -24.83 -4.04 17.55
C ASP A 213 -25.42 -5.34 17.00
N LYS A 214 -25.35 -5.56 15.69
CA LYS A 214 -25.99 -6.69 15.00
C LYS A 214 -25.11 -7.94 14.96
N MET A 215 -23.79 -7.79 14.93
CA MET A 215 -22.89 -8.93 14.84
C MET A 215 -21.61 -8.67 15.64
N LEU A 216 -21.22 -9.67 16.43
CA LEU A 216 -19.91 -9.79 17.03
C LEU A 216 -19.33 -11.15 16.67
N PHE A 217 -18.12 -11.17 16.14
CA PHE A 217 -17.34 -12.37 15.92
C PHE A 217 -16.03 -12.25 16.71
N ILE A 218 -15.73 -13.25 17.52
CA ILE A 218 -14.43 -13.39 18.19
C ILE A 218 -13.89 -14.77 17.82
N GLY A 219 -12.68 -14.82 17.29
CA GLY A 219 -12.11 -16.06 16.81
C GLY A 219 -10.75 -15.90 16.14
N GLN A 220 -10.53 -16.75 15.18
CA GLN A 220 -9.35 -16.78 14.33
C GLN A 220 -9.80 -16.89 12.87
N MET A 221 -9.00 -16.38 11.95
CA MET A 221 -9.29 -16.46 10.51
C MET A 221 -7.98 -16.62 9.73
N GLU A 222 -8.01 -17.56 8.80
CA GLU A 222 -6.97 -17.71 7.78
C GLU A 222 -7.45 -17.07 6.48
N LEU A 223 -6.62 -16.19 5.93
CA LEU A 223 -6.84 -15.46 4.68
C LEU A 223 -5.77 -15.87 3.69
N LYS A 224 -6.14 -16.41 2.54
CA LYS A 224 -5.19 -16.77 1.47
C LYS A 224 -5.55 -16.07 0.18
N ASN A 225 -4.53 -15.78 -0.63
CA ASN A 225 -4.63 -15.16 -1.95
C ASN A 225 -5.33 -13.79 -1.94
N ILE A 226 -5.11 -12.98 -0.90
CA ILE A 226 -5.82 -11.70 -0.75
C ILE A 226 -5.50 -10.68 -1.85
N THR A 227 -4.36 -10.85 -2.55
CA THR A 227 -3.99 -10.03 -3.71
C THR A 227 -4.67 -10.47 -5.01
N TYR A 228 -5.37 -11.62 -4.99
CA TYR A 228 -6.15 -12.17 -6.09
C TYR A 228 -7.61 -12.35 -5.64
N PRO A 229 -8.46 -11.32 -5.72
CA PRO A 229 -9.80 -11.33 -5.11
C PRO A 229 -10.70 -12.49 -5.55
N GLU A 230 -10.53 -12.98 -6.79
CA GLU A 230 -11.31 -14.10 -7.34
C GLU A 230 -10.86 -15.47 -6.78
N GLU A 231 -9.66 -15.55 -6.19
CA GLU A 231 -9.07 -16.75 -5.61
C GLU A 231 -8.96 -16.67 -4.08
N THR A 232 -9.50 -15.60 -3.48
CA THR A 232 -9.40 -15.40 -2.03
C THR A 232 -10.11 -16.50 -1.27
N TYR A 233 -9.38 -17.13 -0.36
CA TYR A 233 -9.88 -18.18 0.51
C TYR A 233 -9.92 -17.69 1.95
N LEU A 234 -11.05 -17.99 2.62
CA LEU A 234 -11.30 -17.63 4.02
C LEU A 234 -11.64 -18.90 4.81
N LEU A 235 -10.89 -19.14 5.88
CA LEU A 235 -11.21 -20.20 6.85
C LEU A 235 -11.27 -19.57 8.25
N GLY A 236 -12.44 -19.66 8.89
CA GLY A 236 -12.67 -19.12 10.23
C GLY A 236 -12.83 -20.20 11.30
N LYS A 237 -12.23 -19.96 12.49
CA LYS A 237 -12.54 -20.70 13.72
C LYS A 237 -13.23 -19.76 14.69
N VAL A 238 -14.48 -20.06 15.02
CA VAL A 238 -15.32 -19.24 15.90
C VAL A 238 -15.10 -19.63 17.35
N ASN A 239 -14.75 -18.66 18.19
CA ASN A 239 -14.75 -18.83 19.64
C ASN A 239 -16.04 -18.30 20.27
N LYS A 240 -16.52 -17.15 19.76
CA LYS A 240 -17.79 -16.55 20.16
C LYS A 240 -18.40 -15.84 18.96
N MET A 241 -19.67 -16.03 18.75
CA MET A 241 -20.44 -15.35 17.71
C MET A 241 -21.80 -14.92 18.27
N TYR A 242 -22.21 -13.73 17.91
CA TYR A 242 -23.48 -13.15 18.26
C TYR A 242 -24.06 -12.48 17.01
N ILE A 243 -25.29 -12.78 16.68
CA ILE A 243 -26.03 -12.19 15.55
C ILE A 243 -27.46 -11.91 16.05
N THR A 244 -27.94 -10.69 15.82
CA THR A 244 -29.32 -10.27 16.09
C THR A 244 -30.05 -9.87 14.84
#